data_3edfa141a54f1f1ff1362bd47669e7d2
#
_entry.id   3edfa141a54f1f1ff1362bd47669e7d2
#
_cell.length_a   1.000
_cell.length_b   1.000
_cell.length_c   1.000
_cell.angle_alpha   90.00
_cell.angle_beta   90.00
_cell.angle_gamma   90.00
#
_symmetry.space_group_name_H-M   'P 1'
#
loop_
_entity.id
_entity.type
_entity.pdbx_description
1 polymer ?
#
loop_
_entity_poly.entity_id
_entity_poly.type
_entity_poly.pdbx_seq_one_letter_code
_entity_poly.pdbx_strand_id
1 'polypeptide(L)'
;MLWFYLVASAALVPISDIFFDVLRESYSWWLVPVLYIGFLLAFIIIHVVFVVTAIALINPNSPPERFSRFYRTLVDLSLPMVFTFARIKVEITGKEKVPQDTRFLLVSNHLHDLDPAIILYS
;
A
#
# COMPACT_ATOMS: atom_id res chain seq x y z
N MET A 1 -2.74 5.72 1.96
CA MET A 1 -3.44 4.57 1.35
C MET A 1 -4.52 4.00 2.25
N LEU A 2 -4.23 3.63 3.50
CA LEU A 2 -5.23 3.04 4.40
C LEU A 2 -6.50 3.91 4.51
N TRP A 3 -6.35 5.23 4.70
CA TRP A 3 -7.47 6.19 4.73
C TRP A 3 -8.32 6.17 3.47
N PHE A 4 -7.69 6.00 2.30
CA PHE A 4 -8.42 5.90 1.03
C PHE A 4 -9.34 4.68 1.02
N TYR A 5 -8.84 3.50 1.45
CA TYR A 5 -9.66 2.30 1.50
C TYR A 5 -10.81 2.40 2.51
N LEU A 6 -10.55 3.01 3.66
CA LEU A 6 -11.59 3.25 4.67
C LEU A 6 -12.70 4.14 4.13
N VAL A 7 -12.33 5.25 3.50
CA VAL A 7 -13.30 6.21 2.92
C VAL A 7 -14.01 5.61 1.72
N ALA A 8 -13.29 4.95 0.82
CA ALA A 8 -13.90 4.32 -0.37
C ALA A 8 -14.86 3.20 0.03
N SER A 9 -14.51 2.36 1.01
CA SER A 9 -15.41 1.32 1.52
C SER A 9 -16.67 1.91 2.16
N ALA A 10 -16.51 2.99 2.94
CA ALA A 10 -17.65 3.68 3.54
C ALA A 10 -18.59 4.31 2.50
N ALA A 11 -18.03 4.84 1.41
CA ALA A 11 -18.83 5.42 0.32
C ALA A 11 -19.58 4.36 -0.52
N LEU A 12 -19.01 3.16 -0.65
CA LEU A 12 -19.66 2.08 -1.43
C LEU A 12 -20.88 1.48 -0.75
N VAL A 13 -20.96 1.54 0.58
CA VAL A 13 -22.13 1.00 1.30
C VAL A 13 -23.42 1.70 0.87
N PRO A 14 -23.58 3.04 0.93
CA PRO A 14 -24.80 3.70 0.47
C PRO A 14 -25.02 3.55 -1.04
N ILE A 15 -23.95 3.46 -1.83
CA ILE A 15 -24.07 3.22 -3.29
C ILE A 15 -24.66 1.83 -3.54
N SER A 16 -24.22 0.80 -2.82
CA SER A 16 -24.79 -0.54 -2.95
C SER A 16 -26.27 -0.59 -2.54
N ASP A 17 -26.69 0.21 -1.56
CA ASP A 17 -28.07 0.32 -1.18
C ASP A 17 -28.96 0.91 -2.27
N ILE A 18 -28.48 1.98 -2.95
CA ILE A 18 -29.17 2.61 -4.08
C ILE A 18 -29.38 1.62 -5.24
N PHE A 19 -28.38 0.78 -5.54
CA PHE A 19 -28.46 -0.14 -6.66
C PHE A 19 -29.19 -1.46 -6.35
N PHE A 20 -29.07 -1.96 -5.13
CA PHE A 20 -29.54 -3.31 -4.78
C PHE A 20 -30.66 -3.30 -3.74
N ASP A 21 -31.09 -2.13 -3.25
CA ASP A 21 -32.16 -1.99 -2.25
C ASP A 21 -31.91 -2.86 -0.98
N VAL A 22 -30.64 -3.07 -0.66
CA VAL A 22 -30.19 -4.04 0.35
C VAL A 22 -30.57 -3.62 1.78
N LEU A 23 -30.65 -2.30 2.04
CA LEU A 23 -30.90 -1.74 3.37
C LEU A 23 -32.36 -1.30 3.59
N ARG A 24 -33.24 -1.53 2.60
CA ARG A 24 -34.63 -1.06 2.64
C ARG A 24 -35.49 -1.72 3.71
N GLU A 25 -35.16 -2.96 4.10
CA GLU A 25 -35.86 -3.62 5.15
C GLU A 25 -35.33 -3.23 6.53
N SER A 26 -36.22 -3.02 7.49
CA SER A 26 -35.90 -2.57 8.85
C SER A 26 -34.92 -3.45 9.63
N TYR A 27 -34.68 -4.67 9.14
CA TYR A 27 -33.76 -5.65 9.76
C TYR A 27 -32.36 -5.64 9.20
N SER A 28 -32.08 -4.85 8.16
CA SER A 28 -30.82 -4.95 7.42
C SER A 28 -29.71 -4.01 7.88
N TRP A 29 -29.93 -3.24 8.93
CA TRP A 29 -28.90 -2.35 9.49
C TRP A 29 -27.59 -3.06 9.88
N TRP A 30 -27.66 -4.34 10.26
CA TRP A 30 -26.49 -5.17 10.55
C TRP A 30 -25.67 -5.51 9.30
N LEU A 31 -26.23 -5.38 8.10
CA LEU A 31 -25.50 -5.56 6.85
C LEU A 31 -24.53 -4.42 6.57
N VAL A 32 -24.75 -3.23 7.12
CA VAL A 32 -23.85 -2.07 6.94
C VAL A 32 -22.43 -2.39 7.34
N PRO A 33 -22.13 -2.87 8.56
CA PRO A 33 -20.79 -3.23 8.93
C PRO A 33 -20.25 -4.44 8.13
N VAL A 34 -21.09 -5.38 7.75
CA VAL A 34 -20.68 -6.54 6.94
C VAL A 34 -20.26 -6.09 5.53
N LEU A 35 -21.05 -5.24 4.89
CA LEU A 35 -20.71 -4.68 3.57
C LEU A 35 -19.46 -3.82 3.65
N TYR A 36 -19.34 -2.98 4.69
CA TYR A 36 -18.15 -2.15 4.88
C TYR A 36 -16.88 -2.99 4.99
N ILE A 37 -16.90 -4.04 5.83
CA ILE A 37 -15.75 -4.95 5.98
C ILE A 37 -15.50 -5.72 4.68
N GLY A 38 -16.56 -6.16 3.99
CA GLY A 38 -16.46 -6.86 2.71
C GLY A 38 -15.76 -6.01 1.64
N PHE A 39 -16.17 -4.76 1.48
CA PHE A 39 -15.53 -3.83 0.54
C PHE A 39 -14.09 -3.51 0.94
N LEU A 40 -13.83 -3.31 2.23
CA LEU A 40 -12.47 -3.07 2.72
C LEU A 40 -11.54 -4.24 2.40
N LEU A 41 -11.97 -5.47 2.67
CA LEU A 41 -11.20 -6.68 2.35
C LEU A 41 -11.01 -6.83 0.83
N ALA A 42 -12.05 -6.58 0.04
CA ALA A 42 -11.95 -6.62 -1.42
C ALA A 42 -10.91 -5.63 -1.94
N PHE A 43 -10.90 -4.39 -1.45
CA PHE A 43 -9.89 -3.41 -1.83
C PHE A 43 -8.47 -3.84 -1.45
N ILE A 44 -8.28 -4.40 -0.26
CA ILE A 44 -6.98 -4.90 0.18
C ILE A 44 -6.52 -6.05 -0.72
N ILE A 45 -7.39 -7.01 -1.02
CA ILE A 45 -7.08 -8.15 -1.89
C ILE A 45 -6.71 -7.67 -3.30
N ILE A 46 -7.52 -6.78 -3.89
CA ILE A 46 -7.25 -6.21 -5.22
C ILE A 46 -5.89 -5.50 -5.23
N HIS A 47 -5.59 -4.73 -4.18
CA HIS A 47 -4.30 -4.05 -4.08
C HIS A 47 -3.13 -5.04 -3.99
N VAL A 48 -3.23 -6.07 -3.15
CA VAL A 48 -2.19 -7.09 -3.02
C VAL A 48 -1.98 -7.82 -4.35
N VAL A 49 -3.06 -8.26 -5.01
CA VAL A 49 -2.98 -8.91 -6.33
C VAL A 49 -2.32 -7.99 -7.35
N PHE A 50 -2.70 -6.71 -7.36
CA PHE A 50 -2.11 -5.72 -8.26
C PHE A 50 -0.60 -5.55 -8.03
N VAL A 51 -0.17 -5.41 -6.76
CA VAL A 51 1.25 -5.29 -6.41
C VAL A 51 2.04 -6.53 -6.79
N VAL A 52 1.53 -7.73 -6.45
CA VAL A 52 2.19 -9.00 -6.80
C VAL A 52 2.32 -9.15 -8.31
N THR A 53 1.26 -8.85 -9.05
CA THR A 53 1.28 -8.91 -10.52
C THR A 53 2.27 -7.91 -11.10
N ALA A 54 2.30 -6.67 -10.59
CA ALA A 54 3.24 -5.65 -11.03
C ALA A 54 4.70 -6.07 -10.79
N ILE A 55 4.98 -6.69 -9.64
CA ILE A 55 6.32 -7.23 -9.32
C ILE A 55 6.67 -8.40 -10.25
N ALA A 56 5.73 -9.32 -10.50
CA ALA A 56 5.95 -10.47 -11.39
C ALA A 56 6.23 -10.07 -12.85
N LEU A 57 5.74 -8.90 -13.27
CA LEU A 57 6.00 -8.35 -14.61
C LEU A 57 7.36 -7.64 -14.72
N ILE A 58 8.10 -7.46 -13.62
CA ILE A 58 9.44 -6.89 -13.65
C ILE A 58 10.39 -7.89 -14.30
N ASN A 59 11.01 -7.49 -15.40
CA ASN A 59 12.07 -8.29 -16.02
C ASN A 59 13.36 -8.16 -15.19
N PRO A 60 13.85 -9.22 -14.54
CA PRO A 60 15.03 -9.16 -13.69
C PRO A 60 16.32 -8.86 -14.47
N ASN A 61 16.30 -9.05 -15.80
CA ASN A 61 17.44 -8.76 -16.69
C ASN A 61 17.44 -7.31 -17.21
N SER A 62 16.47 -6.50 -16.79
CA SER A 62 16.44 -5.08 -17.18
C SER A 62 17.52 -4.31 -16.42
N PRO A 63 18.28 -3.42 -17.09
CA PRO A 63 19.28 -2.60 -16.41
C PRO A 63 18.59 -1.74 -15.34
N PRO A 64 19.19 -1.58 -14.14
CA PRO A 64 18.62 -0.87 -13.01
C PRO A 64 18.29 0.60 -13.28
N GLU A 65 18.89 1.19 -14.29
CA GLU A 65 18.64 2.57 -14.73
C GLU A 65 17.23 2.81 -15.30
N ARG A 66 16.51 1.73 -15.64
CA ARG A 66 15.16 1.79 -16.21
C ARG A 66 14.04 1.52 -15.21
N PHE A 67 14.29 1.64 -13.91
CA PHE A 67 13.19 1.56 -12.96
C PHE A 67 12.16 2.65 -13.26
N SER A 68 11.04 2.22 -13.82
CA SER A 68 9.94 3.08 -14.19
C SER A 68 9.47 3.87 -12.97
N ARG A 69 9.16 5.16 -13.13
CA ARG A 69 8.50 5.99 -12.10
C ARG A 69 7.28 5.30 -11.51
N PHE A 70 6.60 4.48 -12.33
CA PHE A 70 5.46 3.67 -11.90
C PHE A 70 5.82 2.71 -10.76
N TYR A 71 6.90 1.93 -10.89
CA TYR A 71 7.32 0.99 -9.84
C TYR A 71 7.76 1.71 -8.57
N ARG A 72 8.45 2.82 -8.71
CA ARG A 72 8.82 3.65 -7.55
C ARG A 72 7.58 4.14 -6.82
N THR A 73 6.62 4.70 -7.53
CA THR A 73 5.35 5.14 -6.93
C THR A 73 4.60 3.98 -6.27
N LEU A 74 4.59 2.81 -6.89
CA LEU A 74 3.97 1.61 -6.33
C LEU A 74 4.61 1.21 -5.00
N VAL A 75 5.94 1.21 -4.93
CA VAL A 75 6.70 0.91 -3.71
C VAL A 75 6.42 1.96 -2.64
N ASP A 76 6.53 3.25 -2.99
CA ASP A 76 6.29 4.37 -2.06
C ASP A 76 4.87 4.36 -1.46
N LEU A 77 3.90 3.86 -2.22
CA LEU A 77 2.51 3.72 -1.75
C LEU A 77 2.29 2.44 -0.92
N SER A 78 2.98 1.36 -1.23
CA SER A 78 2.76 0.05 -0.61
C SER A 78 3.55 -0.14 0.69
N LEU A 79 4.79 0.37 0.77
CA LEU A 79 5.64 0.20 1.95
C LEU A 79 5.04 0.76 3.25
N PRO A 80 4.46 1.99 3.28
CA PRO A 80 3.82 2.50 4.48
C PRO A 80 2.68 1.60 4.98
N MET A 81 1.95 0.97 4.05
CA MET A 81 0.88 0.05 4.37
C MET A 81 1.43 -1.23 5.01
N VAL A 82 2.45 -1.83 4.40
CA VAL A 82 3.12 -3.02 4.94
C VAL A 82 3.68 -2.76 6.34
N PHE A 83 4.38 -1.63 6.55
CA PHE A 83 4.95 -1.29 7.85
C PHE A 83 3.87 -1.05 8.91
N THR A 84 2.75 -0.43 8.53
CA THR A 84 1.61 -0.22 9.43
C THR A 84 1.01 -1.54 9.87
N PHE A 85 0.76 -2.48 8.95
CA PHE A 85 0.21 -3.80 9.28
C PHE A 85 1.19 -4.67 10.07
N ALA A 86 2.48 -4.61 9.73
CA ALA A 86 3.53 -5.31 10.45
C ALA A 86 3.88 -4.65 11.81
N ARG A 87 3.26 -3.50 12.13
CA ARG A 87 3.56 -2.69 13.33
C ARG A 87 5.04 -2.29 13.43
N ILE A 88 5.70 -2.12 12.28
CA ILE A 88 7.09 -1.69 12.21
C ILE A 88 7.12 -0.17 12.33
N LYS A 89 7.86 0.32 13.32
CA LYS A 89 8.16 1.75 13.46
C LYS A 89 9.56 2.00 12.93
N VAL A 90 9.66 2.78 11.87
CA VAL A 90 10.93 3.20 11.29
C VAL A 90 11.30 4.55 11.88
N GLU A 91 12.43 4.61 12.57
CA GLU A 91 13.01 5.85 13.08
C GLU A 91 14.26 6.17 12.26
N ILE A 92 14.24 7.33 11.59
CA ILE A 92 15.32 7.77 10.71
C ILE A 92 16.07 8.90 11.39
N THR A 93 17.34 8.67 11.68
CA THR A 93 18.23 9.67 12.26
C THR A 93 19.35 10.01 11.28
N GLY A 94 19.76 11.28 11.22
CA GLY A 94 20.87 11.70 10.38
C GLY A 94 20.52 11.97 8.90
N LYS A 95 19.26 12.10 8.58
CA LYS A 95 18.79 12.40 7.19
C LYS A 95 19.39 13.73 6.67
N GLU A 96 19.65 14.67 7.57
CA GLU A 96 20.30 15.95 7.27
C GLU A 96 21.75 15.81 6.80
N LYS A 97 22.40 14.66 7.05
CA LYS A 97 23.78 14.36 6.62
C LYS A 97 23.85 13.78 5.22
N VAL A 98 22.70 13.41 4.64
CA VAL A 98 22.63 12.82 3.29
C VAL A 98 22.76 13.95 2.28
N PRO A 99 23.74 13.91 1.35
CA PRO A 99 23.88 14.90 0.30
C PRO A 99 22.63 14.93 -0.59
N GLN A 100 22.04 16.11 -0.79
CA GLN A 100 20.82 16.26 -1.61
C GLN A 100 21.12 16.49 -3.09
N ASP A 101 22.28 17.09 -3.39
CA ASP A 101 22.60 17.59 -4.74
C ASP A 101 23.65 16.77 -5.48
N THR A 102 24.12 15.68 -4.90
CA THR A 102 25.17 14.84 -5.49
C THR A 102 24.78 13.37 -5.50
N ARG A 103 25.28 12.64 -6.49
CA ARG A 103 25.15 11.17 -6.50
C ARG A 103 26.09 10.60 -5.44
N PHE A 104 25.54 9.75 -4.59
CA PHE A 104 26.31 9.06 -3.56
C PHE A 104 26.01 7.55 -3.59
N LEU A 105 26.94 6.78 -3.07
CA LEU A 105 26.78 5.35 -2.87
C LEU A 105 26.35 5.12 -1.40
N LEU A 106 25.15 4.56 -1.24
CA LEU A 106 24.70 4.13 0.06
C LEU A 106 25.17 2.68 0.30
N VAL A 107 25.98 2.48 1.32
CA VAL A 107 26.44 1.15 1.74
C VAL A 107 25.79 0.85 3.09
N SER A 108 25.03 -0.21 3.15
CA SER A 108 24.40 -0.68 4.38
C SER A 108 24.88 -2.10 4.74
N ASN A 109 24.96 -2.38 6.02
CA ASN A 109 25.17 -3.75 6.49
C ASN A 109 23.83 -4.47 6.47
N HIS A 110 23.72 -5.51 5.64
CA HIS A 110 22.50 -6.30 5.50
C HIS A 110 22.41 -7.30 6.66
N LEU A 111 21.57 -7.00 7.64
CA LEU A 111 21.31 -7.85 8.80
C LEU A 111 19.95 -8.54 8.72
N HIS A 112 19.01 -8.00 7.93
CA HIS A 112 17.66 -8.51 7.83
C HIS A 112 17.06 -8.30 6.43
N ASP A 113 16.16 -9.18 6.01
CA ASP A 113 15.49 -9.11 4.69
C ASP A 113 14.66 -7.84 4.49
N LEU A 114 14.33 -7.13 5.58
CA LEU A 114 13.59 -5.87 5.55
C LEU A 114 14.47 -4.63 5.31
N ASP A 115 15.79 -4.76 5.41
CA ASP A 115 16.71 -3.61 5.29
C ASP A 115 16.55 -2.86 3.97
N PRO A 116 16.43 -3.51 2.78
CA PRO A 116 16.18 -2.81 1.53
C PRO A 116 14.87 -2.01 1.54
N ALA A 117 13.82 -2.57 2.16
CA ALA A 117 12.51 -1.91 2.24
C ALA A 117 12.58 -0.67 3.14
N ILE A 118 13.33 -0.72 4.24
CA ILE A 118 13.52 0.42 5.15
C ILE A 118 14.32 1.53 4.44
N ILE A 119 15.37 1.16 3.70
CA ILE A 119 16.19 2.14 2.94
C ILE A 119 15.34 2.81 1.85
N LEU A 120 14.47 2.08 1.18
CA LEU A 120 13.58 2.65 0.15
C LEU A 120 12.49 3.55 0.75
N TYR A 121 12.11 3.30 2.01
CA TYR A 121 11.11 4.09 2.73
C TYR A 121 11.68 5.39 3.30
N SER A 122 12.99 5.45 3.61
CA SER A 122 13.66 6.59 4.25
C SER A 122 13.91 7.75 3.27
#